data_4f783899fc3d18577f2867843d5e7097
#
_entry.id   4f783899fc3d18577f2867843d5e7097
#
_cell.length_a   1.000
_cell.length_b   1.000
_cell.length_c   1.000
_cell.angle_alpha   90.00
_cell.angle_beta   90.00
_cell.angle_gamma   90.00
#
_symmetry.space_group_name_H-M   'P 1'
#
loop_
_entity.id
_entity.type
_entity.pdbx_description
1 polymer ?
#
loop_
_entity_poly.entity_id
_entity_poly.type
_entity_poly.pdbx_seq_one_letter_code
_entity_poly.pdbx_strand_id
1 'polypeptide(L)'
;MKMKETLQIGKTEFPMRGNLPTKEIDYQQEWEEANLYAQRQLKNEGKPSFVLHDGPPYANGDVHMGHALNKISKDFIVRSKSMSGFRAPYVPGWDTHGLPIEQALANAEGVDRKKLSVA
;
A
#
# COMPACT_ATOMS: atom_id res chain seq x y z
N MET A 1 -7.15 -47.08 -25.21
CA MET A 1 -7.45 -45.78 -24.58
C MET A 1 -6.14 -45.12 -24.25
N LYS A 2 -5.86 -43.94 -24.81
CA LYS A 2 -4.58 -43.27 -24.56
C LYS A 2 -4.69 -42.54 -23.23
N MET A 3 -3.73 -42.74 -22.33
CA MET A 3 -3.70 -42.05 -21.01
C MET A 3 -3.92 -40.54 -21.08
N LYS A 4 -3.55 -39.92 -22.19
CA LYS A 4 -3.74 -38.51 -22.45
C LYS A 4 -5.22 -38.06 -22.50
N GLU A 5 -6.11 -39.00 -22.81
CA GLU A 5 -7.57 -38.72 -22.94
C GLU A 5 -8.30 -38.82 -21.59
N THR A 6 -7.62 -39.33 -20.55
CA THR A 6 -8.17 -39.43 -19.19
C THR A 6 -7.77 -38.26 -18.29
N LEU A 7 -6.91 -37.36 -18.77
CA LEU A 7 -6.47 -36.19 -18.02
C LEU A 7 -7.57 -35.11 -18.05
N GLN A 8 -8.18 -34.88 -16.92
CA GLN A 8 -9.07 -33.77 -16.71
C GLN A 8 -8.25 -32.52 -16.30
N ILE A 9 -7.68 -31.85 -17.29
CA ILE A 9 -7.00 -30.57 -17.08
C ILE A 9 -8.10 -29.50 -17.07
N GLY A 10 -8.26 -28.82 -15.94
CA GLY A 10 -9.18 -27.69 -15.86
C GLY A 10 -8.80 -26.64 -16.90
N LYS A 11 -9.77 -26.19 -17.69
CA LYS A 11 -9.57 -25.06 -18.59
C LYS A 11 -9.92 -23.78 -17.82
N THR A 12 -9.03 -22.81 -17.87
CA THR A 12 -9.24 -21.50 -17.26
C THR A 12 -8.77 -20.42 -18.25
N GLU A 13 -9.49 -19.33 -18.30
CA GLU A 13 -9.08 -18.13 -19.03
C GLU A 13 -8.08 -17.29 -18.21
N PHE A 14 -7.84 -17.70 -16.97
CA PHE A 14 -6.86 -17.03 -16.12
C PHE A 14 -5.45 -17.20 -16.70
N PRO A 15 -4.71 -16.11 -16.95
CA PRO A 15 -3.40 -16.21 -17.58
C PRO A 15 -2.40 -16.95 -16.69
N MET A 16 -1.65 -17.88 -17.26
CA MET A 16 -0.60 -18.65 -16.56
C MET A 16 0.49 -17.76 -15.93
N ARG A 17 0.75 -16.62 -16.55
CA ARG A 17 1.67 -15.59 -16.05
C ARG A 17 0.86 -14.36 -15.70
N GLY A 18 1.04 -13.86 -14.46
CA GLY A 18 0.31 -12.69 -13.99
C GLY A 18 0.60 -11.41 -14.77
N ASN A 19 1.80 -11.28 -15.37
CA ASN A 19 2.28 -10.05 -16.02
C ASN A 19 2.05 -8.80 -15.16
N LEU A 20 2.33 -8.94 -13.86
CA LEU A 20 2.03 -7.94 -12.85
C LEU A 20 2.62 -6.56 -13.15
N PRO A 21 3.88 -6.43 -13.65
CA PRO A 21 4.45 -5.11 -13.92
C PRO A 21 3.62 -4.23 -14.88
N THR A 22 2.84 -4.87 -15.76
CA THR A 22 1.93 -4.15 -16.66
C THR A 22 0.54 -4.01 -16.06
N LYS A 23 -0.02 -5.13 -15.56
CA LYS A 23 -1.39 -5.15 -15.05
C LYS A 23 -1.60 -4.33 -13.78
N GLU A 24 -0.58 -4.20 -12.94
CA GLU A 24 -0.69 -3.39 -11.72
C GLU A 24 -0.95 -1.91 -12.04
N ILE A 25 -0.37 -1.42 -13.13
CA ILE A 25 -0.61 -0.04 -13.59
C ILE A 25 -2.08 0.12 -14.02
N ASP A 26 -2.58 -0.83 -14.83
CA ASP A 26 -3.96 -0.82 -15.28
C ASP A 26 -4.94 -0.90 -14.11
N TYR A 27 -4.69 -1.79 -13.13
CA TYR A 27 -5.52 -1.90 -11.93
C TYR A 27 -5.51 -0.65 -11.06
N GLN A 28 -4.35 0.00 -10.91
CA GLN A 28 -4.26 1.25 -10.14
C GLN A 28 -5.11 2.33 -10.81
N GLN A 29 -5.01 2.47 -12.13
CA GLN A 29 -5.81 3.43 -12.88
C GLN A 29 -7.32 3.14 -12.74
N GLU A 30 -7.73 1.88 -12.91
CA GLU A 30 -9.14 1.47 -12.73
C GLU A 30 -9.65 1.80 -11.31
N TRP A 31 -8.83 1.58 -10.28
CA TRP A 31 -9.22 1.87 -8.89
C TRP A 31 -9.32 3.36 -8.60
N GLU A 32 -8.47 4.17 -9.21
CA GLU A 32 -8.52 5.63 -9.09
C GLU A 32 -9.75 6.18 -9.82
N GLU A 33 -9.98 5.78 -11.07
CA GLU A 33 -11.15 6.20 -11.85
C GLU A 33 -12.47 5.82 -11.17
N ALA A 34 -12.53 4.62 -10.61
CA ALA A 34 -13.68 4.15 -9.84
C ALA A 34 -13.79 4.78 -8.46
N ASN A 35 -12.79 5.52 -7.97
CA ASN A 35 -12.71 5.98 -6.59
C ASN A 35 -13.00 4.85 -5.57
N LEU A 36 -12.35 3.71 -5.78
CA LEU A 36 -12.65 2.46 -5.07
C LEU A 36 -12.56 2.58 -3.56
N TYR A 37 -11.61 3.37 -3.06
CA TYR A 37 -11.46 3.58 -1.62
C TYR A 37 -12.70 4.25 -1.00
N ALA A 38 -13.20 5.32 -1.60
CA ALA A 38 -14.38 6.01 -1.12
C ALA A 38 -15.62 5.11 -1.18
N GLN A 39 -15.81 4.37 -2.28
CA GLN A 39 -16.90 3.41 -2.39
C GLN A 39 -16.86 2.35 -1.29
N ARG A 40 -15.67 1.83 -0.96
CA ARG A 40 -15.49 0.88 0.14
C ARG A 40 -15.87 1.48 1.50
N GLN A 41 -15.50 2.74 1.75
CA GLN A 41 -15.86 3.41 3.00
C GLN A 41 -17.37 3.66 3.11
N LEU A 42 -18.02 4.08 2.02
CA LEU A 42 -19.46 4.29 1.95
C LEU A 42 -20.22 2.97 2.16
N LYS A 43 -19.79 1.88 1.51
CA LYS A 43 -20.40 0.55 1.67
C LYS A 43 -20.43 0.07 3.11
N ASN A 44 -19.43 0.44 3.89
CA ASN A 44 -19.28 0.04 5.29
C ASN A 44 -19.69 1.17 6.26
N GLU A 45 -20.37 2.20 5.79
CA GLU A 45 -20.89 3.25 6.65
C GLU A 45 -21.90 2.68 7.66
N GLY A 46 -21.83 3.15 8.90
CA GLY A 46 -22.66 2.63 9.99
C GLY A 46 -22.24 1.25 10.54
N LYS A 47 -21.24 0.60 9.96
CA LYS A 47 -20.71 -0.67 10.49
C LYS A 47 -19.73 -0.41 11.65
N PRO A 48 -19.43 -1.45 12.47
CA PRO A 48 -18.45 -1.30 13.54
C PRO A 48 -17.11 -0.78 13.00
N SER A 49 -16.52 0.17 13.70
CA SER A 49 -15.24 0.76 13.30
C SER A 49 -14.08 -0.14 13.67
N PHE A 50 -13.11 -0.26 12.75
CA PHE A 50 -11.80 -0.87 13.00
C PHE A 50 -10.72 0.09 12.52
N VAL A 51 -9.97 0.64 13.47
CA VAL A 51 -8.87 1.58 13.18
C VAL A 51 -7.54 0.89 13.43
N LEU A 52 -6.75 0.76 12.37
CA LEU A 52 -5.37 0.30 12.46
C LEU A 52 -4.45 1.52 12.49
N HIS A 53 -3.79 1.71 13.62
CA HIS A 53 -2.81 2.78 13.75
C HIS A 53 -1.56 2.49 12.91
N ASP A 54 -1.12 3.47 12.14
CA ASP A 54 0.08 3.37 11.31
C ASP A 54 1.15 4.36 11.79
N GLY A 55 2.35 3.85 12.08
CA GLY A 55 3.52 4.69 12.25
C GLY A 55 4.01 5.16 10.88
N PRO A 56 4.08 6.48 10.64
CA PRO A 56 4.54 6.99 9.36
C PRO A 56 6.04 6.73 9.19
N PRO A 57 6.51 6.37 7.99
CA PRO A 57 7.94 6.29 7.69
C PRO A 57 8.54 7.68 7.58
N TYR A 58 9.83 7.79 7.85
CA TYR A 58 10.57 9.03 7.59
C TYR A 58 10.66 9.34 6.09
N ALA A 59 10.46 10.60 5.75
CA ALA A 59 10.59 11.10 4.36
C ALA A 59 12.06 11.44 4.03
N ASN A 60 13.00 10.54 4.31
CA ASN A 60 14.45 10.80 4.23
C ASN A 60 15.19 9.89 3.24
N GLY A 61 14.50 9.15 2.41
CA GLY A 61 15.09 8.25 1.43
C GLY A 61 14.08 7.30 0.80
N ASP A 62 14.61 6.37 0.01
CA ASP A 62 13.80 5.39 -0.71
C ASP A 62 13.17 4.36 0.23
N VAL A 63 12.04 3.81 -0.20
CA VAL A 63 11.39 2.70 0.50
C VAL A 63 12.24 1.43 0.38
N HIS A 64 12.29 0.65 1.44
CA HIS A 64 13.02 -0.61 1.50
C HIS A 64 12.12 -1.78 1.91
N MET A 65 12.63 -3.01 1.88
CA MET A 65 11.87 -4.22 2.17
C MET A 65 11.18 -4.21 3.55
N GLY A 66 11.74 -3.52 4.54
CA GLY A 66 11.10 -3.34 5.85
C GLY A 66 9.80 -2.52 5.75
N HIS A 67 9.80 -1.47 4.94
CA HIS A 67 8.59 -0.71 4.64
C HIS A 67 7.57 -1.57 3.89
N ALA A 68 8.00 -2.33 2.87
CA ALA A 68 7.13 -3.22 2.13
C ALA A 68 6.46 -4.24 3.05
N LEU A 69 7.22 -4.96 3.87
CA LEU A 69 6.68 -5.93 4.82
C LEU A 69 5.65 -5.30 5.77
N ASN A 70 5.98 -4.14 6.35
CA ASN A 70 5.09 -3.45 7.29
C ASN A 70 3.79 -3.00 6.62
N LYS A 71 3.88 -2.30 5.48
CA LYS A 71 2.72 -1.72 4.81
C LYS A 71 1.83 -2.76 4.16
N ILE A 72 2.40 -3.78 3.51
CA ILE A 72 1.63 -4.87 2.90
C ILE A 72 0.90 -5.68 3.97
N SER A 73 1.55 -5.98 5.11
CA SER A 73 0.90 -6.69 6.21
C SER A 73 -0.29 -5.90 6.78
N LYS A 74 -0.16 -4.59 6.92
CA LYS A 74 -1.25 -3.71 7.36
C LYS A 74 -2.38 -3.64 6.32
N ASP A 75 -2.04 -3.59 5.04
CA ASP A 75 -3.03 -3.59 3.95
C ASP A 75 -3.86 -4.88 3.97
N PHE A 76 -3.26 -6.04 4.18
CA PHE A 76 -3.98 -7.28 4.35
C PHE A 76 -4.99 -7.23 5.50
N ILE A 77 -4.60 -6.69 6.65
CA ILE A 77 -5.48 -6.57 7.82
C ILE A 77 -6.64 -5.62 7.50
N VAL A 78 -6.36 -4.43 6.97
CA VAL A 78 -7.37 -3.42 6.65
C VAL A 78 -8.37 -3.93 5.61
N ARG A 79 -7.88 -4.58 4.54
CA ARG A 79 -8.73 -5.18 3.50
C ARG A 79 -9.58 -6.32 4.06
N SER A 80 -8.98 -7.23 4.83
CA SER A 80 -9.68 -8.34 5.48
C SER A 80 -10.82 -7.84 6.38
N LYS A 81 -10.53 -6.85 7.23
CA LYS A 81 -11.54 -6.25 8.11
C LYS A 81 -12.65 -5.56 7.32
N SER A 82 -12.30 -4.82 6.27
CA SER A 82 -13.28 -4.18 5.40
C SER A 82 -14.20 -5.21 4.72
N MET A 83 -13.65 -6.31 4.21
CA MET A 83 -14.43 -7.40 3.61
C MET A 83 -15.28 -8.15 4.63
N SER A 84 -14.86 -8.19 5.89
CA SER A 84 -15.62 -8.78 7.01
C SER A 84 -16.72 -7.85 7.56
N GLY A 85 -16.98 -6.72 6.90
CA GLY A 85 -18.08 -5.82 7.26
C GLY A 85 -17.73 -4.78 8.32
N PHE A 86 -16.45 -4.48 8.53
CA PHE A 86 -16.03 -3.36 9.37
C PHE A 86 -15.79 -2.10 8.53
N ARG A 87 -16.09 -0.94 9.10
CA ARG A 87 -15.59 0.31 8.57
C ARG A 87 -14.12 0.44 8.97
N ALA A 88 -13.22 0.17 8.02
CA ALA A 88 -11.78 0.14 8.24
C ALA A 88 -11.07 1.25 7.45
N PRO A 89 -11.11 2.52 7.92
CA PRO A 89 -10.35 3.58 7.30
C PRO A 89 -8.84 3.36 7.52
N TYR A 90 -8.05 3.71 6.52
CA TYR A 90 -6.60 3.71 6.61
C TYR A 90 -6.06 5.02 6.04
N VAL A 91 -5.39 5.78 6.88
CA VAL A 91 -4.84 7.10 6.53
C VAL A 91 -3.33 7.02 6.68
N PRO A 92 -2.59 6.72 5.61
CA PRO A 92 -1.13 6.73 5.63
C PRO A 92 -0.59 8.16 5.70
N GLY A 93 0.65 8.29 6.18
CA GLY A 93 1.33 9.58 6.26
C GLY A 93 2.85 9.41 6.18
N TRP A 94 3.54 10.54 6.28
CA TRP A 94 5.00 10.62 6.34
C TRP A 94 5.43 11.32 7.62
N ASP A 95 6.53 10.85 8.22
CA ASP A 95 7.22 11.57 9.27
C ASP A 95 8.20 12.54 8.61
N THR A 96 7.88 13.82 8.68
CA THR A 96 8.62 14.90 8.01
C THR A 96 9.45 15.75 8.97
N HIS A 97 9.57 15.33 10.24
CA HIS A 97 10.26 16.09 11.26
C HIS A 97 11.40 15.30 11.92
N GLY A 98 12.28 16.03 12.59
CA GLY A 98 13.33 15.48 13.41
C GLY A 98 14.66 15.27 12.71
N LEU A 99 15.64 14.82 13.48
CA LEU A 99 17.04 14.72 13.09
C LEU A 99 17.30 13.96 11.78
N PRO A 100 16.61 12.84 11.47
CA PRO A 100 16.83 12.12 10.21
C PRO A 100 16.50 12.96 8.97
N ILE A 101 15.43 13.77 9.06
CA ILE A 101 15.01 14.65 7.95
C ILE A 101 15.99 15.83 7.79
N GLU A 102 16.33 16.48 8.89
CA GLU A 102 17.31 17.57 8.89
C GLU A 102 18.67 17.14 8.33
N GLN A 103 19.10 15.91 8.67
CA GLN A 103 20.37 15.38 8.16
C GLN A 103 20.29 15.06 6.66
N ALA A 104 19.19 14.50 6.19
CA ALA A 104 18.97 14.22 4.78
C ALA A 104 18.98 15.53 3.97
N LEU A 105 18.30 16.57 4.45
CA LEU A 105 18.27 17.89 3.81
C LEU A 105 19.67 18.52 3.78
N ALA A 106 20.37 18.51 4.90
CA ALA A 106 21.73 19.08 4.98
C ALA A 106 22.70 18.38 4.03
N ASN A 107 22.58 17.06 3.88
CA ASN A 107 23.39 16.28 2.95
C ASN A 107 23.05 16.59 1.47
N ALA A 108 21.75 16.73 1.16
CA ALA A 108 21.29 17.01 -0.20
C ALA A 108 21.66 18.42 -0.68
N GLU A 109 21.56 19.41 0.20
CA GLU A 109 21.80 20.82 -0.14
C GLU A 109 23.20 21.32 0.24
N GLY A 110 23.99 20.49 0.93
CA GLY A 110 25.31 20.89 1.42
C GLY A 110 25.26 22.00 2.50
N VAL A 111 24.12 22.10 3.20
CA VAL A 111 23.89 23.16 4.17
C VAL A 111 24.45 22.76 5.54
N ASP A 112 25.21 23.66 6.16
CA ASP A 112 25.70 23.49 7.52
C ASP A 112 24.54 23.73 8.51
N ARG A 113 24.07 22.65 9.14
CA ARG A 113 22.98 22.67 10.14
C ARG A 113 23.18 23.67 11.29
N LYS A 114 24.43 23.93 11.65
CA LYS A 114 24.76 24.89 12.72
C LYS A 114 24.50 26.35 12.35
N LYS A 115 24.29 26.62 11.06
CA LYS A 115 24.00 27.94 10.53
C LYS A 115 22.52 28.17 10.24
N LEU A 116 21.67 27.13 10.37
CA LEU A 116 20.24 27.26 10.21
C LEU A 116 19.66 27.86 11.50
N SER A 117 18.92 28.93 11.38
CA SER A 117 18.11 29.45 12.47
C SER A 117 16.95 28.51 12.76
N VAL A 118 16.63 28.33 14.03
CA VAL A 118 15.35 27.73 14.43
C VAL A 118 14.29 28.77 14.08
N ALA A 119 13.46 28.47 13.08
CA ALA A 119 12.34 29.32 12.68
C ALA A 119 11.17 29.14 13.64
#